data_a957344b219a4306e4c5113714f3a2ba
#
_entry.id   a957344b219a4306e4c5113714f3a2ba
#
_cell.length_a   1.000
_cell.length_b   1.000
_cell.length_c   1.000
_cell.angle_alpha   90.00
_cell.angle_beta   90.00
_cell.angle_gamma   90.00
#
_symmetry.space_group_name_H-M   'P 1'
#
loop_
_entity.id
_entity.type
_entity.pdbx_description
1 polymer ?
#
loop_
_entity_poly.entity_id
_entity_poly.type
_entity_poly.pdbx_seq_one_letter_code
_entity_poly.pdbx_strand_id
1 'polypeptide(L)'
;MEQIKTKCIVTGYTDYRDNDRMLSLFSAEKGRLDAKARSCRKATSPLLPAAQPFVYGEFVLFSSREKLTVDQCEVLESFYPLREDVERFAAASLACALCRGAVQEGEGNEALFSLLYHTLSFLAYGKSSPKDLTSCFLIRFLSLIGYRPAITHCALCGRDMRGDRVLHFDSEKGGALCHACAFTSKAVDPVLLEAMRRMLLLEEEQMDRVKLKETLGRQVLSLLLEYTLFYFPQVRKAAQMFEGL
;
A
#
# COMPACT_ATOMS: atom_id res chain seq x y z
N MET A 1 30.94 1.35 -14.55
CA MET A 1 29.63 1.93 -14.24
C MET A 1 28.59 1.03 -14.92
N GLU A 2 27.67 0.54 -14.16
CA GLU A 2 26.60 -0.32 -14.68
C GLU A 2 25.35 0.55 -14.87
N GLN A 3 24.66 0.35 -16.00
CA GLN A 3 23.40 0.99 -16.32
C GLN A 3 22.26 0.03 -16.06
N ILE A 4 21.26 0.44 -15.30
CA ILE A 4 20.06 -0.33 -14.99
C ILE A 4 18.87 0.38 -15.62
N LYS A 5 18.15 -0.28 -16.50
CA LYS A 5 16.91 0.22 -17.07
C LYS A 5 15.77 -0.61 -16.50
N THR A 6 14.82 0.02 -15.81
CA THR A 6 13.73 -0.69 -15.15
C THR A 6 12.50 0.20 -14.95
N LYS A 7 11.32 -0.41 -14.97
CA LYS A 7 10.06 0.28 -14.67
C LYS A 7 9.87 0.37 -13.16
N CYS A 8 9.59 1.58 -12.67
CA CYS A 8 9.44 1.84 -11.24
C CYS A 8 8.24 2.75 -10.95
N ILE A 9 7.72 2.63 -9.73
CA ILE A 9 6.82 3.59 -9.10
C ILE A 9 7.63 4.38 -8.07
N VAL A 10 7.51 5.72 -8.07
CA VAL A 10 8.07 6.61 -7.03
C VAL A 10 7.21 6.48 -5.78
N THR A 11 7.67 5.69 -4.81
CA THR A 11 6.93 5.45 -3.55
C THR A 11 7.19 6.52 -2.50
N GLY A 12 8.16 7.40 -2.73
CA GLY A 12 8.47 8.51 -1.86
C GLY A 12 9.76 9.20 -2.25
N TYR A 13 10.05 10.28 -1.56
CA TYR A 13 11.32 11.01 -1.73
C TYR A 13 11.73 11.74 -0.46
N THR A 14 13.00 12.10 -0.40
CA THR A 14 13.54 13.02 0.59
C THR A 14 14.33 14.11 -0.14
N ASP A 15 14.05 15.36 0.20
CA ASP A 15 14.81 16.48 -0.36
C ASP A 15 16.27 16.39 0.11
N TYR A 16 17.20 16.54 -0.82
CA TYR A 16 18.62 16.40 -0.59
C TYR A 16 19.38 17.58 -1.22
N ARG A 17 20.08 18.37 -0.42
CA ARG A 17 20.67 19.64 -0.83
C ARG A 17 19.61 20.59 -1.42
N ASP A 18 20.03 21.62 -2.12
CA ASP A 18 19.13 22.69 -2.61
C ASP A 18 18.17 22.23 -3.71
N ASN A 19 18.65 21.37 -4.62
CA ASN A 19 17.91 21.03 -5.84
C ASN A 19 17.80 19.53 -6.13
N ASP A 20 18.35 18.67 -5.27
CA ASP A 20 18.37 17.22 -5.47
C ASP A 20 17.25 16.54 -4.65
N ARG A 21 16.88 15.33 -5.03
CA ARG A 21 16.05 14.41 -4.23
C ARG A 21 16.70 13.04 -4.18
N MET A 22 16.52 12.35 -3.05
CA MET A 22 16.64 10.90 -2.98
C MET A 22 15.27 10.32 -3.23
N LEU A 23 15.09 9.60 -4.32
CA LEU A 23 13.84 8.93 -4.66
C LEU A 23 13.87 7.51 -4.12
N SER A 24 12.79 7.11 -3.44
CA SER A 24 12.53 5.70 -3.15
C SER A 24 11.65 5.15 -4.27
N LEU A 25 12.21 4.23 -5.03
CA LEU A 25 11.60 3.60 -6.18
C LEU A 25 11.21 2.16 -5.84
N PHE A 26 10.10 1.69 -6.37
CA PHE A 26 9.71 0.29 -6.33
C PHE A 26 9.63 -0.26 -7.75
N SER A 27 10.42 -1.28 -8.03
CA SER A 27 10.44 -2.04 -9.29
C SER A 27 9.90 -3.44 -9.06
N ALA A 28 9.10 -3.96 -10.01
CA ALA A 28 8.61 -5.34 -9.97
C ALA A 28 9.76 -6.36 -9.95
N GLU A 29 10.83 -6.10 -10.72
CA GLU A 29 11.96 -7.01 -10.90
C GLU A 29 13.09 -6.82 -9.88
N LYS A 30 13.34 -5.55 -9.48
CA LYS A 30 14.49 -5.17 -8.65
C LYS A 30 14.13 -4.85 -7.20
N GLY A 31 12.84 -4.89 -6.84
CA GLY A 31 12.41 -4.51 -5.50
C GLY A 31 12.58 -3.02 -5.23
N ARG A 32 13.00 -2.68 -4.01
CA ARG A 32 13.26 -1.30 -3.60
C ARG A 32 14.59 -0.80 -4.15
N LEU A 33 14.59 0.40 -4.71
CA LEU A 33 15.78 1.10 -5.19
C LEU A 33 15.76 2.52 -4.64
N ASP A 34 16.84 2.96 -4.00
CA ASP A 34 17.00 4.34 -3.56
C ASP A 34 17.99 5.05 -4.50
N ALA A 35 17.49 6.01 -5.29
CA ALA A 35 18.26 6.67 -6.34
C ALA A 35 18.28 8.19 -6.19
N LYS A 36 19.44 8.79 -6.42
CA LYS A 36 19.61 10.24 -6.39
C LYS A 36 19.15 10.86 -7.71
N ALA A 37 18.17 11.75 -7.67
CA ALA A 37 17.75 12.59 -8.79
C ALA A 37 18.41 13.98 -8.66
N ARG A 38 19.44 14.23 -9.46
CA ARG A 38 20.22 15.49 -9.39
C ARG A 38 19.43 16.62 -10.05
N SER A 39 19.46 17.78 -9.41
CA SER A 39 18.84 19.03 -9.90
C SER A 39 17.37 18.88 -10.29
N CYS A 40 16.68 17.84 -9.83
CA CYS A 40 15.30 17.52 -10.22
C CYS A 40 14.27 18.55 -9.73
N ARG A 41 14.63 19.44 -8.79
CA ARG A 41 13.76 20.51 -8.27
C ARG A 41 13.86 21.82 -9.06
N LYS A 42 14.81 21.94 -9.98
CA LYS A 42 14.92 23.12 -10.86
C LYS A 42 13.76 23.10 -11.87
N ALA A 43 13.15 24.26 -12.12
CA ALA A 43 12.02 24.37 -13.06
C ALA A 43 12.38 23.91 -14.50
N THR A 44 13.63 24.01 -14.90
CA THR A 44 14.15 23.59 -16.21
C THR A 44 14.61 22.14 -16.24
N SER A 45 14.49 21.39 -15.13
CA SER A 45 15.00 20.02 -15.06
C SER A 45 14.11 19.04 -15.83
N PRO A 46 14.68 18.22 -16.72
CA PRO A 46 13.92 17.14 -17.36
C PRO A 46 13.45 16.06 -16.37
N LEU A 47 14.08 15.97 -15.19
CA LEU A 47 13.70 15.03 -14.14
C LEU A 47 12.61 15.57 -13.20
N LEU A 48 12.19 16.83 -13.34
CA LEU A 48 11.17 17.43 -12.47
C LEU A 48 9.84 16.63 -12.47
N PRO A 49 9.29 16.24 -13.62
CA PRO A 49 8.06 15.43 -13.65
C PRO A 49 8.27 14.03 -13.04
N ALA A 50 9.41 13.41 -13.31
CA ALA A 50 9.73 12.06 -12.86
C ALA A 50 10.01 11.97 -11.35
N ALA A 51 10.42 13.09 -10.71
CA ALA A 51 10.73 13.15 -9.30
C ALA A 51 9.53 13.52 -8.41
N GLN A 52 8.29 13.35 -8.92
CA GLN A 52 7.07 13.55 -8.15
C GLN A 52 6.60 12.24 -7.51
N PRO A 53 5.88 12.29 -6.38
CA PRO A 53 5.33 11.09 -5.76
C PRO A 53 4.32 10.40 -6.69
N PHE A 54 4.26 9.08 -6.59
CA PHE A 54 3.38 8.16 -7.30
C PHE A 54 3.72 7.94 -8.78
N VAL A 55 4.59 8.75 -9.38
CA VAL A 55 4.94 8.61 -10.80
C VAL A 55 5.39 7.18 -11.11
N TYR A 56 4.78 6.60 -12.12
CA TYR A 56 5.22 5.36 -12.77
C TYR A 56 5.96 5.70 -14.06
N GLY A 57 7.16 5.18 -14.21
CA GLY A 57 8.00 5.46 -15.36
C GLY A 57 9.08 4.42 -15.59
N GLU A 58 9.69 4.50 -16.75
CA GLU A 58 10.89 3.73 -17.10
C GLU A 58 12.13 4.54 -16.76
N PHE A 59 12.82 4.13 -15.70
CA PHE A 59 14.00 4.80 -15.18
C PHE A 59 15.27 4.19 -15.72
N VAL A 60 16.19 5.04 -16.14
CA VAL A 60 17.59 4.71 -16.43
C VAL A 60 18.43 5.17 -15.26
N LEU A 61 19.05 4.21 -14.56
CA LEU A 61 19.84 4.44 -13.36
C LEU A 61 21.29 4.07 -13.64
N PHE A 62 22.23 4.90 -13.18
CA PHE A 62 23.65 4.57 -13.15
C PHE A 62 24.08 4.16 -11.75
N SER A 63 24.73 2.99 -11.68
CA SER A 63 25.37 2.50 -10.46
C SER A 63 26.83 2.92 -10.41
N SER A 64 27.24 3.54 -9.30
CA SER A 64 28.62 3.86 -9.01
C SER A 64 28.87 3.74 -7.49
N ARG A 65 29.78 2.85 -7.09
CA ARG A 65 30.11 2.59 -5.68
C ARG A 65 28.85 2.35 -4.84
N GLU A 66 28.00 1.43 -5.29
CA GLU A 66 26.72 1.05 -4.63
C GLU A 66 25.68 2.18 -4.50
N LYS A 67 25.89 3.31 -5.20
CA LYS A 67 24.94 4.43 -5.22
C LYS A 67 24.30 4.56 -6.58
N LEU A 68 22.96 4.61 -6.58
CA LEU A 68 22.20 4.81 -7.80
C LEU A 68 21.96 6.31 -8.03
N THR A 69 22.07 6.71 -9.29
CA THR A 69 21.71 8.06 -9.74
C THR A 69 20.79 7.94 -10.94
N VAL A 70 19.69 8.69 -10.91
CA VAL A 70 18.76 8.79 -12.05
C VAL A 70 19.43 9.59 -13.14
N ASP A 71 19.58 8.98 -14.32
CA ASP A 71 20.05 9.64 -15.53
C ASP A 71 18.89 10.19 -16.33
N GLN A 72 17.93 9.33 -16.65
CA GLN A 72 16.74 9.63 -17.44
C GLN A 72 15.52 8.93 -16.88
N CYS A 73 14.36 9.48 -17.18
CA CYS A 73 13.09 8.80 -16.91
C CYS A 73 12.07 9.17 -18.00
N GLU A 74 11.49 8.15 -18.62
CA GLU A 74 10.28 8.27 -19.40
C GLU A 74 9.08 8.08 -18.46
N VAL A 75 8.30 9.15 -18.24
CA VAL A 75 7.07 9.08 -17.44
C VAL A 75 6.00 8.37 -18.24
N LEU A 76 5.57 7.20 -17.79
CA LEU A 76 4.51 6.41 -18.40
C LEU A 76 3.14 6.79 -17.84
N GLU A 77 3.07 7.04 -16.52
CA GLU A 77 1.85 7.50 -15.85
C GLU A 77 2.23 8.40 -14.66
N SER A 78 1.60 9.55 -14.57
CA SER A 78 1.90 10.54 -13.54
C SER A 78 1.00 10.44 -12.31
N PHE A 79 -0.15 9.77 -12.43
CA PHE A 79 -1.23 9.73 -11.44
C PHE A 79 -1.52 11.12 -10.85
N TYR A 80 -1.54 12.14 -11.71
CA TYR A 80 -1.66 13.55 -11.32
C TYR A 80 -2.86 13.83 -10.41
N PRO A 81 -4.08 13.25 -10.66
CA PRO A 81 -5.24 13.50 -9.81
C PRO A 81 -5.04 13.14 -8.33
N LEU A 82 -4.11 12.23 -8.01
CA LEU A 82 -3.79 11.90 -6.61
C LEU A 82 -3.21 13.10 -5.83
N ARG A 83 -2.60 14.06 -6.53
CA ARG A 83 -1.98 15.24 -5.91
C ARG A 83 -2.94 16.42 -5.77
N GLU A 84 -4.12 16.32 -6.35
CA GLU A 84 -5.16 17.37 -6.31
C GLU A 84 -6.21 17.13 -5.23
N ASP A 85 -6.26 15.90 -4.68
CA ASP A 85 -7.22 15.47 -3.66
C ASP A 85 -6.48 14.94 -2.43
N VAL A 86 -6.73 15.54 -1.27
CA VAL A 86 -5.99 15.23 -0.04
C VAL A 86 -6.27 13.82 0.48
N GLU A 87 -7.51 13.32 0.33
CA GLU A 87 -7.86 11.97 0.77
C GLU A 87 -7.21 10.90 -0.12
N ARG A 88 -7.24 11.12 -1.44
CA ARG A 88 -6.56 10.25 -2.43
C ARG A 88 -5.05 10.28 -2.23
N PHE A 89 -4.47 11.45 -1.98
CA PHE A 89 -3.05 11.59 -1.68
C PHE A 89 -2.63 10.82 -0.43
N ALA A 90 -3.42 10.92 0.64
CA ALA A 90 -3.14 10.22 1.89
C ALA A 90 -3.24 8.70 1.74
N ALA A 91 -4.30 8.20 1.04
CA ALA A 91 -4.47 6.79 0.73
C ALA A 91 -3.29 6.23 -0.09
N ALA A 92 -2.91 6.92 -1.17
CA ALA A 92 -1.78 6.55 -2.02
C ALA A 92 -0.45 6.58 -1.24
N SER A 93 -0.26 7.59 -0.37
CA SER A 93 0.93 7.69 0.48
C SER A 93 1.05 6.54 1.47
N LEU A 94 -0.07 6.09 2.06
CA LEU A 94 -0.11 4.93 2.95
C LEU A 94 0.24 3.64 2.18
N ALA A 95 -0.34 3.43 1.01
CA ALA A 95 -0.05 2.27 0.16
C ALA A 95 1.43 2.21 -0.24
N CYS A 96 2.00 3.34 -0.69
CA CYS A 96 3.42 3.46 -1.02
C CYS A 96 4.34 3.22 0.19
N ALA A 97 3.98 3.75 1.37
CA ALA A 97 4.76 3.57 2.59
C ALA A 97 4.80 2.09 3.04
N LEU A 98 3.67 1.38 2.92
CA LEU A 98 3.58 -0.06 3.22
C LEU A 98 4.42 -0.88 2.24
N CYS A 99 4.30 -0.67 0.94
CA CYS A 99 5.11 -1.36 -0.06
C CYS A 99 6.61 -1.11 0.16
N ARG A 100 7.02 0.15 0.41
CA ARG A 100 8.41 0.49 0.72
C ARG A 100 8.95 -0.22 1.97
N GLY A 101 8.09 -0.44 2.98
CA GLY A 101 8.45 -1.14 4.21
C GLY A 101 8.50 -2.67 4.08
N ALA A 102 7.82 -3.24 3.08
CA ALA A 102 7.70 -4.68 2.88
C ALA A 102 8.69 -5.24 1.86
N VAL A 103 9.23 -4.40 0.96
CA VAL A 103 10.10 -4.82 -0.14
C VAL A 103 11.56 -4.54 0.19
N GLN A 104 12.42 -5.52 -0.03
CA GLN A 104 13.87 -5.38 0.13
C GLN A 104 14.55 -4.98 -1.19
N GLU A 105 15.77 -4.47 -1.08
CA GLU A 105 16.61 -4.17 -2.23
C GLU A 105 17.05 -5.46 -2.91
N GLY A 106 16.96 -5.50 -4.25
CA GLY A 106 17.32 -6.67 -5.06
C GLY A 106 16.27 -7.79 -5.09
N GLU A 107 15.22 -7.72 -4.28
CA GLU A 107 14.15 -8.71 -4.24
C GLU A 107 12.89 -8.19 -4.93
N GLY A 108 12.70 -8.58 -6.19
CA GLY A 108 11.50 -8.25 -6.96
C GLY A 108 10.23 -8.86 -6.35
N ASN A 109 9.12 -8.15 -6.49
CA ASN A 109 7.81 -8.66 -6.10
C ASN A 109 6.75 -8.14 -7.06
N GLU A 110 6.51 -8.92 -8.12
CA GLU A 110 5.60 -8.55 -9.20
C GLU A 110 4.14 -8.43 -8.70
N ALA A 111 3.70 -9.34 -7.85
CA ALA A 111 2.34 -9.32 -7.31
C ALA A 111 2.07 -8.07 -6.46
N LEU A 112 3.02 -7.69 -5.63
CA LEU A 112 2.89 -6.48 -4.81
C LEU A 112 3.01 -5.21 -5.66
N PHE A 113 3.84 -5.23 -6.70
CA PHE A 113 3.94 -4.13 -7.66
C PHE A 113 2.62 -3.93 -8.42
N SER A 114 2.02 -5.03 -8.92
CA SER A 114 0.72 -5.02 -9.59
C SER A 114 -0.37 -4.45 -8.68
N LEU A 115 -0.45 -4.94 -7.44
CA LEU A 115 -1.41 -4.45 -6.46
C LEU A 115 -1.25 -2.94 -6.21
N LEU A 116 -0.02 -2.45 -6.05
CA LEU A 116 0.23 -1.02 -5.86
C LEU A 116 -0.18 -0.21 -7.09
N TYR A 117 0.20 -0.65 -8.30
CA TYR A 117 -0.14 0.03 -9.55
C TYR A 117 -1.65 0.15 -9.74
N HIS A 118 -2.41 -0.95 -9.58
CA HIS A 118 -3.87 -0.92 -9.68
C HIS A 118 -4.50 -0.03 -8.60
N THR A 119 -3.98 -0.08 -7.37
CA THR A 119 -4.46 0.78 -6.29
C THR A 119 -4.29 2.27 -6.63
N LEU A 120 -3.10 2.68 -7.11
CA LEU A 120 -2.85 4.07 -7.51
C LEU A 120 -3.74 4.47 -8.69
N SER A 121 -3.91 3.59 -9.68
CA SER A 121 -4.77 3.81 -10.84
C SER A 121 -6.23 4.02 -10.42
N PHE A 122 -6.78 3.16 -9.57
CA PHE A 122 -8.16 3.30 -9.11
C PHE A 122 -8.35 4.48 -8.14
N LEU A 123 -7.36 4.78 -7.31
CA LEU A 123 -7.39 6.01 -6.52
C LEU A 123 -7.38 7.27 -7.40
N ALA A 124 -6.65 7.26 -8.53
CA ALA A 124 -6.57 8.40 -9.43
C ALA A 124 -7.83 8.56 -10.29
N TYR A 125 -8.33 7.47 -10.86
CA TYR A 125 -9.31 7.49 -11.95
C TYR A 125 -10.59 6.70 -11.67
N GLY A 126 -10.61 5.91 -10.62
CA GLY A 126 -11.74 5.05 -10.26
C GLY A 126 -12.89 5.79 -9.60
N LYS A 127 -13.96 5.04 -9.35
CA LYS A 127 -15.24 5.53 -8.79
C LYS A 127 -15.47 5.15 -7.34
N SER A 128 -14.71 4.19 -6.81
CA SER A 128 -14.82 3.77 -5.41
C SER A 128 -14.24 4.83 -4.48
N SER A 129 -14.74 4.85 -3.24
CA SER A 129 -14.21 5.77 -2.23
C SER A 129 -12.75 5.43 -1.91
N PRO A 130 -11.90 6.41 -1.61
CA PRO A 130 -10.52 6.14 -1.16
C PRO A 130 -10.48 5.21 0.06
N LYS A 131 -11.44 5.28 0.98
CA LYS A 131 -11.56 4.42 2.17
C LYS A 131 -11.82 2.97 1.82
N ASP A 132 -12.74 2.69 0.90
CA ASP A 132 -13.02 1.33 0.44
C ASP A 132 -11.85 0.72 -0.32
N LEU A 133 -11.23 1.48 -1.22
CA LEU A 133 -10.05 1.06 -1.97
C LEU A 133 -8.86 0.78 -1.03
N THR A 134 -8.66 1.64 -0.03
CA THR A 134 -7.59 1.43 0.97
C THR A 134 -7.85 0.15 1.77
N SER A 135 -9.10 -0.11 2.17
CA SER A 135 -9.45 -1.36 2.87
C SER A 135 -9.15 -2.59 2.01
N CYS A 136 -9.51 -2.53 0.73
CA CYS A 136 -9.22 -3.60 -0.23
C CYS A 136 -7.72 -3.80 -0.44
N PHE A 137 -6.97 -2.70 -0.57
CA PHE A 137 -5.50 -2.75 -0.64
C PHE A 137 -4.89 -3.38 0.62
N LEU A 138 -5.28 -2.93 1.83
CA LEU A 138 -4.71 -3.40 3.09
C LEU A 138 -4.85 -4.91 3.26
N ILE A 139 -6.06 -5.46 3.06
CA ILE A 139 -6.28 -6.90 3.26
C ILE A 139 -5.51 -7.75 2.23
N ARG A 140 -5.37 -7.26 0.99
CA ARG A 140 -4.60 -7.92 -0.07
C ARG A 140 -3.11 -7.81 0.16
N PHE A 141 -2.62 -6.62 0.52
CA PHE A 141 -1.24 -6.38 0.92
C PHE A 141 -0.82 -7.36 2.02
N LEU A 142 -1.57 -7.41 3.12
CA LEU A 142 -1.31 -8.32 4.23
C LEU A 142 -1.30 -9.79 3.78
N SER A 143 -2.18 -10.16 2.85
CA SER A 143 -2.23 -11.52 2.31
C SER A 143 -0.99 -11.85 1.48
N LEU A 144 -0.52 -10.92 0.61
CA LEU A 144 0.65 -11.12 -0.26
C LEU A 144 1.96 -11.24 0.52
N ILE A 145 2.08 -10.52 1.63
CA ILE A 145 3.30 -10.52 2.45
C ILE A 145 3.28 -11.54 3.60
N GLY A 146 2.26 -12.42 3.64
CA GLY A 146 2.18 -13.52 4.61
C GLY A 146 1.57 -13.16 5.97
N TYR A 147 0.99 -11.97 6.12
CA TYR A 147 0.30 -11.51 7.35
C TYR A 147 -1.22 -11.53 7.22
N ARG A 148 -1.75 -12.39 6.37
CA ARG A 148 -3.19 -12.50 6.16
C ARG A 148 -3.92 -12.80 7.47
N PRO A 149 -4.88 -11.95 7.91
CA PRO A 149 -5.64 -12.24 9.12
C PRO A 149 -6.53 -13.48 8.92
N ALA A 150 -6.65 -14.29 9.95
CA ALA A 150 -7.67 -15.35 10.00
C ALA A 150 -9.06 -14.71 10.04
N ILE A 151 -9.92 -15.01 9.08
CA ILE A 151 -11.27 -14.41 8.96
C ILE A 151 -12.38 -15.42 8.79
N THR A 152 -12.05 -16.68 8.51
CA THR A 152 -13.01 -17.79 8.36
C THR A 152 -12.87 -18.86 9.42
N HIS A 153 -11.67 -18.99 9.97
CA HIS A 153 -11.34 -19.96 11.02
C HIS A 153 -10.75 -19.22 12.22
N CYS A 154 -10.96 -19.75 13.40
CA CYS A 154 -10.39 -19.21 14.63
C CYS A 154 -8.86 -19.25 14.57
N ALA A 155 -8.21 -18.10 14.79
CA ALA A 155 -6.75 -17.98 14.74
C ALA A 155 -6.02 -18.88 15.78
N LEU A 156 -6.70 -19.25 16.89
CA LEU A 156 -6.12 -20.08 17.93
C LEU A 156 -6.42 -21.57 17.79
N CYS A 157 -7.69 -21.95 17.59
CA CYS A 157 -8.08 -23.37 17.58
C CYS A 157 -8.39 -23.94 16.19
N GLY A 158 -8.33 -23.12 15.14
CA GLY A 158 -8.57 -23.55 13.76
C GLY A 158 -10.02 -23.89 13.43
N ARG A 159 -10.97 -23.78 14.38
CA ARG A 159 -12.38 -24.07 14.13
C ARG A 159 -12.96 -23.15 13.06
N ASP A 160 -13.75 -23.71 12.15
CA ASP A 160 -14.53 -22.93 11.19
C ASP A 160 -15.57 -22.07 11.95
N MET A 161 -15.61 -20.79 11.65
CA MET A 161 -16.47 -19.80 12.30
C MET A 161 -17.54 -19.25 11.35
N ARG A 162 -17.66 -19.77 10.15
CA ARG A 162 -18.68 -19.33 9.19
C ARG A 162 -20.07 -19.63 9.76
N GLY A 163 -20.89 -18.59 9.89
CA GLY A 163 -22.23 -18.68 10.49
C GLY A 163 -22.30 -18.42 11.99
N ASP A 164 -21.18 -18.23 12.67
CA ASP A 164 -21.18 -17.79 14.07
C ASP A 164 -21.74 -16.37 14.19
N ARG A 165 -22.54 -16.14 15.23
CA ARG A 165 -23.17 -14.82 15.49
C ARG A 165 -22.32 -13.91 16.36
N VAL A 166 -21.39 -14.47 17.12
CA VAL A 166 -20.51 -13.74 18.02
C VAL A 166 -19.07 -14.11 17.69
N LEU A 167 -18.35 -13.14 17.20
CA LEU A 167 -16.94 -13.25 16.85
C LEU A 167 -16.14 -12.17 17.56
N HIS A 168 -14.86 -12.41 17.70
CA HIS A 168 -13.92 -11.47 18.27
C HIS A 168 -12.74 -11.28 17.33
N PHE A 169 -11.97 -10.24 17.50
CA PHE A 169 -10.77 -9.99 16.70
C PHE A 169 -9.61 -9.56 17.60
N ASP A 170 -8.45 -10.10 17.31
CA ASP A 170 -7.22 -9.83 18.05
C ASP A 170 -6.03 -9.81 17.09
N SER A 171 -5.37 -8.66 16.99
CA SER A 171 -4.24 -8.48 16.09
C SER A 171 -3.02 -9.30 16.52
N GLU A 172 -2.80 -9.45 17.83
CA GLU A 172 -1.69 -10.24 18.37
C GLU A 172 -1.87 -11.73 18.09
N LYS A 173 -3.11 -12.21 18.10
CA LYS A 173 -3.47 -13.62 17.82
C LYS A 173 -3.59 -13.91 16.33
N GLY A 174 -3.45 -12.91 15.47
CA GLY A 174 -3.45 -13.08 14.02
C GLY A 174 -4.84 -13.05 13.38
N GLY A 175 -5.86 -12.48 14.02
CA GLY A 175 -7.16 -12.29 13.40
C GLY A 175 -8.36 -12.65 14.26
N ALA A 176 -9.38 -13.25 13.61
CA ALA A 176 -10.66 -13.57 14.25
C ALA A 176 -10.58 -14.77 15.18
N LEU A 177 -11.34 -14.70 16.28
CA LEU A 177 -11.42 -15.71 17.33
C LEU A 177 -12.87 -16.14 17.54
N CYS A 178 -13.08 -17.42 17.79
CA CYS A 178 -14.36 -17.93 18.25
C CYS A 178 -14.61 -17.53 19.73
N HIS A 179 -15.86 -17.55 20.15
CA HIS A 179 -16.25 -17.16 21.53
C HIS A 179 -15.44 -17.90 22.62
N ALA A 180 -15.16 -19.20 22.43
CA ALA A 180 -14.39 -19.99 23.40
C ALA A 180 -12.92 -19.57 23.53
N CYS A 181 -12.33 -18.94 22.50
CA CYS A 181 -10.92 -18.51 22.47
C CYS A 181 -10.73 -17.00 22.68
N ALA A 182 -11.83 -16.26 22.82
CA ALA A 182 -11.82 -14.79 22.74
C ALA A 182 -11.28 -14.10 24.01
N PHE A 183 -11.30 -14.73 25.18
CA PHE A 183 -10.90 -14.16 26.47
C PHE A 183 -11.28 -12.68 26.64
N THR A 184 -10.30 -11.76 26.43
CA THR A 184 -10.45 -10.30 26.56
C THR A 184 -10.52 -9.60 25.19
N SER A 185 -10.56 -10.34 24.08
CA SER A 185 -10.51 -9.75 22.74
C SER A 185 -11.78 -9.01 22.38
N LYS A 186 -11.65 -7.98 21.54
CA LYS A 186 -12.75 -7.10 21.12
C LYS A 186 -13.78 -7.87 20.29
N ALA A 187 -15.06 -7.76 20.65
CA ALA A 187 -16.15 -8.30 19.84
C ALA A 187 -16.24 -7.55 18.50
N VAL A 188 -16.47 -8.28 17.41
CA VAL A 188 -16.64 -7.75 16.06
C VAL A 188 -17.91 -8.31 15.42
N ASP A 189 -18.56 -7.49 14.60
CA ASP A 189 -19.70 -7.95 13.80
C ASP A 189 -19.18 -8.91 12.70
N PRO A 190 -19.77 -10.12 12.57
CA PRO A 190 -19.43 -11.05 11.50
C PRO A 190 -19.49 -10.46 10.09
N VAL A 191 -20.32 -9.44 9.87
CA VAL A 191 -20.43 -8.72 8.59
C VAL A 191 -19.11 -8.05 8.20
N LEU A 192 -18.28 -7.60 9.17
CA LEU A 192 -16.96 -7.04 8.90
C LEU A 192 -16.03 -8.08 8.26
N LEU A 193 -16.00 -9.28 8.85
CA LEU A 193 -15.15 -10.37 8.36
C LEU A 193 -15.61 -10.86 6.99
N GLU A 194 -16.94 -10.90 6.75
CA GLU A 194 -17.49 -11.24 5.44
C GLU A 194 -17.14 -10.19 4.37
N ALA A 195 -17.15 -8.89 4.71
CA ALA A 195 -16.71 -7.84 3.81
C ALA A 195 -15.21 -7.99 3.46
N MET A 196 -14.35 -8.26 4.45
CA MET A 196 -12.93 -8.54 4.24
C MET A 196 -12.72 -9.77 3.35
N ARG A 197 -13.48 -10.84 3.58
CA ARG A 197 -13.43 -12.06 2.76
C ARG A 197 -13.78 -11.77 1.30
N ARG A 198 -14.83 -10.99 1.05
CA ARG A 198 -15.24 -10.60 -0.31
C ARG A 198 -14.17 -9.78 -1.01
N MET A 199 -13.51 -8.85 -0.32
CA MET A 199 -12.39 -8.07 -0.88
C MET A 199 -11.22 -8.97 -1.32
N LEU A 200 -10.94 -10.06 -0.60
CA LEU A 200 -9.90 -11.02 -0.98
C LEU A 200 -10.26 -11.86 -2.21
N LEU A 201 -11.54 -12.08 -2.47
CA LEU A 201 -12.04 -12.90 -3.60
C LEU A 201 -12.16 -12.11 -4.90
N LEU A 202 -12.08 -10.79 -4.87
CA LEU A 202 -12.11 -9.97 -6.08
C LEU A 202 -10.81 -10.19 -6.87
N GLU A 203 -10.87 -10.11 -8.18
CA GLU A 203 -9.67 -9.91 -9.01
C GLU A 203 -9.13 -8.48 -8.81
N GLU A 204 -7.85 -8.27 -9.08
CA GLU A 204 -7.23 -6.94 -8.87
C GLU A 204 -7.92 -5.86 -9.72
N GLU A 205 -8.24 -6.17 -10.96
CA GLU A 205 -8.93 -5.29 -11.91
C GLU A 205 -10.37 -4.93 -11.49
N GLN A 206 -10.89 -5.61 -10.48
CA GLN A 206 -12.23 -5.40 -9.95
C GLN A 206 -12.25 -4.65 -8.62
N MET A 207 -11.10 -4.27 -8.08
CA MET A 207 -11.01 -3.56 -6.79
C MET A 207 -11.84 -2.27 -6.76
N ASP A 208 -11.97 -1.57 -7.89
CA ASP A 208 -12.82 -0.37 -8.01
C ASP A 208 -14.33 -0.66 -7.93
N ARG A 209 -14.75 -1.91 -7.82
CA ARG A 209 -16.15 -2.30 -7.60
C ARG A 209 -16.52 -2.40 -6.12
N VAL A 210 -15.57 -2.28 -5.22
CA VAL A 210 -15.82 -2.31 -3.76
C VAL A 210 -16.65 -1.08 -3.39
N LYS A 211 -17.83 -1.34 -2.82
CA LYS A 211 -18.73 -0.31 -2.28
C LYS A 211 -19.32 -0.82 -0.99
N LEU A 212 -18.91 -0.24 0.11
CA LEU A 212 -19.46 -0.53 1.43
C LEU A 212 -20.43 0.58 1.86
N LYS A 213 -21.40 0.22 2.72
CA LYS A 213 -22.13 1.25 3.45
C LYS A 213 -21.16 2.00 4.34
N GLU A 214 -21.31 3.32 4.45
CA GLU A 214 -20.35 4.20 5.13
C GLU A 214 -19.93 3.72 6.53
N THR A 215 -20.91 3.31 7.36
CA THR A 215 -20.64 2.77 8.70
C THR A 215 -19.80 1.50 8.67
N LEU A 216 -20.14 0.56 7.76
CA LEU A 216 -19.41 -0.69 7.58
C LEU A 216 -18.00 -0.42 7.03
N GLY A 217 -17.86 0.47 6.03
CA GLY A 217 -16.58 0.83 5.45
C GLY A 217 -15.63 1.42 6.50
N ARG A 218 -16.11 2.33 7.35
CA ARG A 218 -15.31 2.89 8.46
C ARG A 218 -14.85 1.81 9.44
N GLN A 219 -15.73 0.89 9.82
CA GLN A 219 -15.38 -0.18 10.76
C GLN A 219 -14.36 -1.16 10.16
N VAL A 220 -14.53 -1.55 8.89
CA VAL A 220 -13.59 -2.43 8.18
C VAL A 220 -12.22 -1.76 8.07
N LEU A 221 -12.18 -0.49 7.66
CA LEU A 221 -10.95 0.27 7.54
C LEU A 221 -10.23 0.39 8.89
N SER A 222 -10.95 0.78 9.96
CA SER A 222 -10.39 0.89 11.30
C SER A 222 -9.78 -0.43 11.79
N LEU A 223 -10.49 -1.55 11.59
CA LEU A 223 -9.98 -2.87 11.98
C LEU A 223 -8.73 -3.26 11.19
N LEU A 224 -8.72 -3.02 9.87
CA LEU A 224 -7.57 -3.32 9.02
C LEU A 224 -6.37 -2.42 9.32
N LEU A 225 -6.60 -1.14 9.65
CA LEU A 225 -5.52 -0.23 10.04
C LEU A 225 -4.93 -0.63 11.40
N GLU A 226 -5.76 -0.96 12.39
CA GLU A 226 -5.32 -1.46 13.69
C GLU A 226 -4.43 -2.70 13.52
N TYR A 227 -4.90 -3.67 12.73
CA TYR A 227 -4.16 -4.89 12.42
C TYR A 227 -2.85 -4.59 11.67
N THR A 228 -2.91 -3.74 10.65
CA THR A 228 -1.72 -3.35 9.87
C THR A 228 -0.68 -2.66 10.74
N LEU A 229 -1.10 -1.74 11.61
CA LEU A 229 -0.19 -0.99 12.50
C LEU A 229 0.44 -1.85 13.59
N PHE A 230 -0.17 -2.98 13.93
CA PHE A 230 0.44 -3.96 14.84
C PHE A 230 1.71 -4.56 14.22
N TYR A 231 1.68 -4.92 12.93
CA TYR A 231 2.84 -5.51 12.23
C TYR A 231 3.76 -4.46 11.58
N PHE A 232 3.23 -3.31 11.20
CA PHE A 232 3.93 -2.23 10.49
C PHE A 232 3.83 -0.88 11.24
N PRO A 233 4.35 -0.78 12.48
CA PRO A 233 4.24 0.45 13.27
C PRO A 233 4.94 1.66 12.64
N GLN A 234 5.91 1.44 11.73
CA GLN A 234 6.65 2.48 11.03
C GLN A 234 5.78 3.33 10.08
N VAL A 235 4.62 2.82 9.62
CA VAL A 235 3.71 3.57 8.75
C VAL A 235 2.65 4.38 9.51
N ARG A 236 2.72 4.43 10.84
CA ARG A 236 1.73 5.11 11.70
C ARG A 236 1.44 6.55 11.29
N LYS A 237 2.45 7.31 10.89
CA LYS A 237 2.24 8.71 10.45
C LYS A 237 1.39 8.78 9.18
N ALA A 238 1.62 7.89 8.22
CA ALA A 238 0.83 7.85 6.98
C ALA A 238 -0.61 7.39 7.25
N ALA A 239 -0.80 6.41 8.15
CA ALA A 239 -2.12 5.95 8.57
C ALA A 239 -2.91 7.07 9.27
N GLN A 240 -2.30 7.77 10.23
CA GLN A 240 -2.92 8.89 10.94
C GLN A 240 -3.31 10.04 10.02
N MET A 241 -2.48 10.36 9.02
CA MET A 241 -2.81 11.36 8.01
C MET A 241 -4.07 10.97 7.24
N PHE A 242 -4.26 9.69 6.94
CA PHE A 242 -5.43 9.20 6.23
C PHE A 242 -6.68 9.07 7.11
N GLU A 243 -6.53 8.63 8.37
CA GLU A 243 -7.65 8.51 9.32
C GLU A 243 -8.22 9.88 9.74
N GLY A 244 -7.41 10.93 9.71
CA GLY A 244 -7.78 12.29 10.11
C GLY A 244 -8.61 13.05 9.07
N LEU A 245 -8.89 12.43 7.92
CA LEU A 245 -9.69 12.97 6.80
C LEU A 245 -11.05 12.26 6.73
#